data_f884c651d3dd7e840f7e44edd07608ce
#
_entry.id   f884c651d3dd7e840f7e44edd07608ce
#
_cell.length_a   1.000
_cell.length_b   1.000
_cell.length_c   1.000
_cell.angle_alpha   90.00
_cell.angle_beta   90.00
_cell.angle_gamma   90.00
#
_symmetry.space_group_name_H-M   'P 1'
#
loop_
_entity.id
_entity.type
_entity.pdbx_description
1 polymer ?
#
loop_
_entity_poly.entity_id
_entity_poly.type
_entity_poly.pdbx_seq_one_letter_code
_entity_poly.pdbx_strand_id
1 'polypeptide(L)'
;MADIVAIGEMLIDFTENILENGDITYKQNAGGAPANVAVMAAKLGVSSGFIGKVGKDMFGKYLKNVLIENGVDTDGLILDNEHSTTLAFVGKDEDGDRDFVFYRKNSADTQLNYNEVRKKLIDKCKILHFGSLMLTNEPSRSAALLSVEYAKQNGKIISYDPNWRENLWSNKQEAITAMQSVLKMVDIVKVSENELQIITDCGNMIPAIAKLLNTGVRIICITQGAKGCIIATRHGIERISTYKVETVDTLGAGDSFFGAFLAEIVKSGKSLDELEIDDLKGFALYANACGSLSSTKHGAIPAMPTDEEIRGLMEKGKIIV
;
A
#
# COMPACT_ATOMS: atom_id res chain seq x y z
N MET A 1 3.75 19.63 7.22
CA MET A 1 4.93 18.95 6.60
C MET A 1 4.59 17.49 6.59
N ALA A 2 4.59 16.80 5.45
CA ALA A 2 4.25 15.38 5.41
C ALA A 2 5.48 14.53 5.75
N ASP A 3 5.40 13.67 6.77
CA ASP A 3 6.46 12.71 7.13
C ASP A 3 6.46 11.49 6.19
N ILE A 4 5.27 11.05 5.77
CA ILE A 4 5.10 9.98 4.79
C ILE A 4 4.43 10.57 3.54
N VAL A 5 5.06 10.42 2.38
CA VAL A 5 4.46 10.78 1.10
C VAL A 5 4.30 9.52 0.27
N ALA A 6 3.08 9.26 -0.19
CA ALA A 6 2.83 8.20 -1.13
C ALA A 6 2.71 8.75 -2.55
N ILE A 7 3.33 8.07 -3.52
CA ILE A 7 3.18 8.35 -4.95
C ILE A 7 2.59 7.13 -5.63
N GLY A 8 1.47 7.33 -6.33
CA GLY A 8 0.83 6.19 -6.99
C GLY A 8 -0.56 6.47 -7.51
N GLU A 9 -1.26 5.37 -7.74
CA GLU A 9 -2.65 5.39 -8.17
C GLU A 9 -3.58 5.72 -7.01
N MET A 10 -4.66 6.40 -7.36
CA MET A 10 -5.88 6.50 -6.59
C MET A 10 -7.06 6.30 -7.54
N LEU A 11 -8.02 5.48 -7.17
CA LEU A 11 -9.05 4.98 -8.06
C LEU A 11 -10.37 4.74 -7.32
N ILE A 12 -11.42 4.44 -8.07
CA ILE A 12 -12.69 3.98 -7.51
C ILE A 12 -12.76 2.46 -7.55
N ASP A 13 -12.99 1.85 -6.40
CA ASP A 13 -13.40 0.45 -6.29
C ASP A 13 -14.93 0.39 -6.21
N PHE A 14 -15.57 -0.18 -7.23
CA PHE A 14 -16.97 -0.53 -7.23
C PHE A 14 -17.14 -1.95 -6.69
N THR A 15 -17.50 -2.07 -5.43
CA THR A 15 -17.72 -3.38 -4.78
C THR A 15 -19.14 -3.86 -5.06
N GLU A 16 -19.24 -5.06 -5.61
CA GLU A 16 -20.50 -5.73 -5.86
C GLU A 16 -21.27 -5.99 -4.57
N ASN A 17 -22.58 -5.75 -4.62
CA ASN A 17 -23.53 -6.08 -3.58
C ASN A 17 -24.80 -6.65 -4.20
N ILE A 18 -25.15 -7.87 -3.82
CA ILE A 18 -26.36 -8.57 -4.29
C ILE A 18 -27.46 -8.31 -3.28
N LEU A 19 -28.54 -7.68 -3.73
CA LEU A 19 -29.72 -7.39 -2.91
C LEU A 19 -30.58 -8.66 -2.72
N GLU A 20 -31.50 -8.64 -1.74
CA GLU A 20 -32.40 -9.75 -1.44
C GLU A 20 -33.28 -10.18 -2.64
N ASN A 21 -33.59 -9.26 -3.54
CA ASN A 21 -34.36 -9.53 -4.76
C ASN A 21 -33.49 -10.08 -5.92
N GLY A 22 -32.19 -10.26 -5.70
CA GLY A 22 -31.23 -10.73 -6.71
C GLY A 22 -30.62 -9.62 -7.59
N ASP A 23 -31.03 -8.36 -7.43
CA ASP A 23 -30.45 -7.26 -8.19
C ASP A 23 -28.98 -7.01 -7.75
N ILE A 24 -28.12 -6.78 -8.74
CA ILE A 24 -26.72 -6.42 -8.51
C ILE A 24 -26.59 -4.90 -8.41
N THR A 25 -26.00 -4.44 -7.34
CA THR A 25 -25.65 -3.04 -7.14
C THR A 25 -24.15 -2.92 -6.85
N TYR A 26 -23.59 -1.73 -7.08
CA TYR A 26 -22.20 -1.48 -6.83
C TYR A 26 -22.02 -0.32 -5.85
N LYS A 27 -21.32 -0.57 -4.75
CA LYS A 27 -20.96 0.47 -3.79
C LYS A 27 -19.67 1.12 -4.21
N GLN A 28 -19.68 2.44 -4.41
CA GLN A 28 -18.50 3.24 -4.68
C GLN A 28 -17.62 3.38 -3.42
N ASN A 29 -16.37 3.00 -3.54
CA ASN A 29 -15.35 3.19 -2.50
C ASN A 29 -14.11 3.87 -3.10
N ALA A 30 -13.42 4.66 -2.30
CA ALA A 30 -12.09 5.14 -2.66
C ALA A 30 -11.07 4.03 -2.40
N GLY A 31 -10.17 3.83 -3.37
CA GLY A 31 -9.12 2.83 -3.33
C GLY A 31 -7.82 3.33 -3.96
N GLY A 32 -6.87 2.41 -4.15
CA GLY A 32 -5.50 2.68 -4.58
C GLY A 32 -4.53 2.45 -3.41
N ALA A 33 -3.65 1.45 -3.54
CA ALA A 33 -2.82 1.02 -2.42
C ALA A 33 -1.94 2.13 -1.83
N PRO A 34 -1.24 2.97 -2.62
CA PRO A 34 -0.46 4.07 -2.07
C PRO A 34 -1.32 5.12 -1.35
N ALA A 35 -2.52 5.41 -1.87
CA ALA A 35 -3.45 6.32 -1.21
C ALA A 35 -3.96 5.75 0.11
N ASN A 36 -4.26 4.45 0.16
CA ASN A 36 -4.65 3.74 1.38
C ASN A 36 -3.56 3.82 2.46
N VAL A 37 -2.29 3.61 2.10
CA VAL A 37 -1.15 3.75 3.02
C VAL A 37 -1.05 5.18 3.57
N ALA A 38 -1.19 6.21 2.71
CA ALA A 38 -1.16 7.60 3.13
C ALA A 38 -2.30 7.95 4.10
N VAL A 39 -3.53 7.48 3.81
CA VAL A 39 -4.70 7.67 4.67
C VAL A 39 -4.51 6.97 6.01
N MET A 40 -4.02 5.73 6.02
CA MET A 40 -3.80 5.02 7.28
C MET A 40 -2.79 5.73 8.16
N ALA A 41 -1.67 6.20 7.58
CA ALA A 41 -0.68 6.97 8.31
C ALA A 41 -1.28 8.26 8.93
N ALA A 42 -2.09 9.00 8.15
CA ALA A 42 -2.78 10.20 8.63
C ALA A 42 -3.74 9.91 9.79
N LYS A 43 -4.55 8.87 9.68
CA LYS A 43 -5.47 8.43 10.74
C LYS A 43 -4.75 8.07 12.04
N LEU A 44 -3.51 7.63 11.95
CA LEU A 44 -2.65 7.34 13.10
C LEU A 44 -1.86 8.55 13.60
N GLY A 45 -2.17 9.77 13.11
CA GLY A 45 -1.56 11.02 13.59
C GLY A 45 -0.17 11.30 13.00
N VAL A 46 0.24 10.58 11.95
CA VAL A 46 1.46 10.89 11.19
C VAL A 46 1.08 11.78 10.01
N SER A 47 1.78 12.91 9.86
CA SER A 47 1.53 13.79 8.72
C SER A 47 1.83 13.08 7.39
N SER A 48 0.86 13.02 6.50
CA SER A 48 0.99 12.34 5.20
C SER A 48 0.60 13.22 4.02
N GLY A 49 1.10 12.85 2.84
CA GLY A 49 0.77 13.52 1.58
C GLY A 49 0.66 12.52 0.45
N PHE A 50 -0.06 12.90 -0.59
CA PHE A 50 -0.27 12.06 -1.75
C PHE A 50 0.13 12.76 -3.05
N ILE A 51 0.89 12.06 -3.88
CA ILE A 51 1.27 12.48 -5.24
C ILE A 51 0.63 11.48 -6.22
N GLY A 52 -0.16 12.01 -7.14
CA GLY A 52 -0.84 11.18 -8.14
C GLY A 52 -1.69 12.00 -9.09
N LYS A 53 -2.44 11.31 -9.94
CA LYS A 53 -3.26 11.96 -10.96
C LYS A 53 -4.60 11.23 -11.08
N VAL A 54 -5.70 11.98 -11.04
CA VAL A 54 -7.06 11.48 -11.24
C VAL A 54 -7.79 12.38 -12.23
N GLY A 55 -8.85 11.91 -12.83
CA GLY A 55 -9.64 12.71 -13.77
C GLY A 55 -10.28 13.92 -13.09
N LYS A 56 -10.48 15.00 -13.84
CA LYS A 56 -11.29 16.15 -13.38
C LYS A 56 -12.79 15.86 -13.55
N ASP A 57 -13.20 14.66 -13.20
CA ASP A 57 -14.55 14.15 -13.24
C ASP A 57 -15.17 14.08 -11.82
N MET A 58 -16.38 13.51 -11.72
CA MET A 58 -17.06 13.36 -10.44
C MET A 58 -16.30 12.43 -9.49
N PHE A 59 -15.60 11.43 -10.03
CA PHE A 59 -14.85 10.45 -9.26
C PHE A 59 -13.55 11.05 -8.72
N GLY A 60 -12.78 11.75 -9.55
CA GLY A 60 -11.56 12.42 -9.10
C GLY A 60 -11.81 13.49 -8.04
N LYS A 61 -12.94 14.23 -8.15
CA LYS A 61 -13.36 15.18 -7.11
C LYS A 61 -13.70 14.46 -5.80
N TYR A 62 -14.43 13.34 -5.87
CA TYR A 62 -14.74 12.51 -4.71
C TYR A 62 -13.45 12.00 -4.04
N LEU A 63 -12.54 11.42 -4.82
CA LEU A 63 -11.26 10.90 -4.32
C LEU A 63 -10.44 11.99 -3.61
N LYS A 64 -10.35 13.19 -4.21
CA LYS A 64 -9.68 14.33 -3.59
C LYS A 64 -10.30 14.70 -2.24
N ASN A 65 -11.62 14.74 -2.16
CA ASN A 65 -12.33 15.05 -0.91
C ASN A 65 -12.05 13.97 0.16
N VAL A 66 -12.05 12.68 -0.21
CA VAL A 66 -11.70 11.60 0.72
C VAL A 66 -10.31 11.78 1.32
N LEU A 67 -9.31 12.18 0.51
CA LEU A 67 -7.97 12.47 1.05
C LEU A 67 -8.00 13.65 2.04
N ILE A 68 -8.67 14.75 1.68
CA ILE A 68 -8.79 15.94 2.53
C ILE A 68 -9.48 15.61 3.85
N GLU A 69 -10.60 14.89 3.81
CA GLU A 69 -11.38 14.50 4.98
C GLU A 69 -10.59 13.57 5.94
N ASN A 70 -9.61 12.82 5.40
CA ASN A 70 -8.72 11.98 6.18
C ASN A 70 -7.37 12.68 6.53
N GLY A 71 -7.23 13.98 6.30
CA GLY A 71 -6.07 14.76 6.71
C GLY A 71 -4.81 14.56 5.88
N VAL A 72 -4.93 14.01 4.66
CA VAL A 72 -3.81 13.83 3.72
C VAL A 72 -3.59 15.12 2.92
N ASP A 73 -2.33 15.58 2.83
CA ASP A 73 -1.94 16.70 1.98
C ASP A 73 -2.13 16.33 0.49
N THR A 74 -2.98 17.10 -0.19
CA THR A 74 -3.35 16.88 -1.60
C THR A 74 -2.66 17.83 -2.58
N ASP A 75 -1.65 18.57 -2.15
CA ASP A 75 -0.90 19.50 -3.03
C ASP A 75 -0.22 18.80 -4.21
N GLY A 76 0.01 17.49 -4.09
CA GLY A 76 0.55 16.63 -5.13
C GLY A 76 -0.49 15.92 -6.00
N LEU A 77 -1.80 16.03 -5.71
CA LEU A 77 -2.85 15.40 -6.48
C LEU A 77 -3.31 16.29 -7.64
N ILE A 78 -3.13 15.79 -8.86
CA ILE A 78 -3.50 16.49 -10.09
C ILE A 78 -4.90 16.04 -10.53
N LEU A 79 -5.74 17.01 -10.90
CA LEU A 79 -7.02 16.76 -11.58
C LEU A 79 -6.81 16.96 -13.09
N ASP A 80 -6.79 15.85 -13.84
CA ASP A 80 -6.56 15.82 -15.28
C ASP A 80 -7.83 16.20 -16.05
N ASN A 81 -7.69 17.12 -17.02
CA ASN A 81 -8.80 17.54 -17.88
C ASN A 81 -9.06 16.58 -19.06
N GLU A 82 -8.08 15.73 -19.40
CA GLU A 82 -8.08 14.95 -20.65
C GLU A 82 -8.39 13.47 -20.39
N HIS A 83 -7.99 12.94 -19.21
CA HIS A 83 -8.09 11.52 -18.91
C HIS A 83 -9.01 11.28 -17.72
N SER A 84 -9.80 10.21 -17.81
CA SER A 84 -10.77 9.84 -16.76
C SER A 84 -10.09 9.19 -15.56
N THR A 85 -10.75 9.26 -14.41
CA THR A 85 -10.36 8.50 -13.21
C THR A 85 -10.44 7.00 -13.48
N THR A 86 -9.47 6.23 -13.02
CA THR A 86 -9.49 4.76 -13.07
C THR A 86 -10.63 4.20 -12.23
N LEU A 87 -11.32 3.21 -12.80
CA LEU A 87 -12.36 2.44 -12.12
C LEU A 87 -11.94 0.98 -12.03
N ALA A 88 -12.20 0.36 -10.88
CA ALA A 88 -12.09 -1.07 -10.68
C ALA A 88 -13.44 -1.61 -10.21
N PHE A 89 -13.88 -2.72 -10.78
CA PHE A 89 -15.03 -3.47 -10.31
C PHE A 89 -14.52 -4.69 -9.55
N VAL A 90 -15.02 -4.85 -8.33
CA VAL A 90 -14.60 -5.91 -7.41
C VAL A 90 -15.80 -6.82 -7.20
N GLY A 91 -15.72 -8.00 -7.77
CA GLY A 91 -16.67 -9.09 -7.59
C GLY A 91 -16.04 -10.27 -6.84
N LYS A 92 -16.73 -11.40 -6.89
CA LYS A 92 -16.23 -12.71 -6.47
C LYS A 92 -16.22 -13.64 -7.67
N ASP A 93 -15.16 -14.43 -7.80
CA ASP A 93 -15.11 -15.50 -8.78
C ASP A 93 -15.92 -16.75 -8.34
N GLU A 94 -15.86 -17.82 -9.14
CA GLU A 94 -16.57 -19.08 -8.88
C GLU A 94 -16.10 -19.78 -7.60
N ASP A 95 -14.87 -19.54 -7.16
CA ASP A 95 -14.27 -20.10 -5.94
C ASP A 95 -14.56 -19.19 -4.71
N GLY A 96 -15.16 -18.02 -4.91
CA GLY A 96 -15.47 -17.04 -3.88
C GLY A 96 -14.31 -16.10 -3.58
N ASP A 97 -13.22 -16.21 -4.31
CA ASP A 97 -12.08 -15.30 -4.26
C ASP A 97 -12.43 -13.98 -4.99
N ARG A 98 -11.65 -12.94 -4.72
CA ARG A 98 -11.89 -11.65 -5.35
C ARG A 98 -11.41 -11.61 -6.77
N ASP A 99 -12.31 -11.19 -7.65
CA ASP A 99 -12.00 -10.85 -9.03
C ASP A 99 -12.05 -9.33 -9.24
N PHE A 100 -11.05 -8.81 -9.95
CA PHE A 100 -10.90 -7.39 -10.24
C PHE A 100 -10.94 -7.14 -11.73
N VAL A 101 -11.88 -6.31 -12.18
CA VAL A 101 -11.92 -5.82 -13.55
C VAL A 101 -11.57 -4.34 -13.56
N PHE A 102 -10.44 -3.99 -14.20
CA PHE A 102 -9.95 -2.61 -14.25
C PHE A 102 -10.32 -1.92 -15.56
N TYR A 103 -10.93 -0.75 -15.44
CA TYR A 103 -11.09 0.21 -16.52
C TYR A 103 -10.01 1.28 -16.36
N ARG A 104 -8.77 0.93 -16.77
CA ARG A 104 -7.55 1.73 -16.55
C ARG A 104 -6.81 2.08 -17.85
N LYS A 105 -7.37 1.74 -19.01
CA LYS A 105 -6.73 2.03 -20.28
C LYS A 105 -6.69 3.54 -20.51
N ASN A 106 -5.48 4.11 -20.55
CA ASN A 106 -5.25 5.55 -20.76
C ASN A 106 -5.92 6.43 -19.67
N SER A 107 -6.09 5.91 -18.47
CA SER A 107 -6.66 6.67 -17.34
C SER A 107 -5.64 7.62 -16.73
N ALA A 108 -6.12 8.62 -16.01
CA ALA A 108 -5.32 9.74 -15.50
C ALA A 108 -4.08 9.31 -14.68
N ASP A 109 -4.20 8.28 -13.83
CA ASP A 109 -3.08 7.78 -13.03
C ASP A 109 -1.93 7.21 -13.87
N THR A 110 -2.22 6.69 -15.09
CA THR A 110 -1.19 6.23 -16.04
C THR A 110 -0.49 7.38 -16.76
N GLN A 111 -1.01 8.61 -16.66
CA GLN A 111 -0.56 9.80 -17.39
C GLN A 111 0.18 10.81 -16.50
N LEU A 112 0.62 10.42 -15.32
CA LEU A 112 1.45 11.28 -14.49
C LEU A 112 2.84 11.42 -15.10
N ASN A 113 3.25 12.66 -15.43
CA ASN A 113 4.59 12.98 -15.90
C ASN A 113 5.48 13.44 -14.74
N TYR A 114 6.78 13.18 -14.83
CA TYR A 114 7.74 13.56 -13.78
C TYR A 114 7.84 15.08 -13.54
N ASN A 115 7.64 15.89 -14.57
CA ASN A 115 7.61 17.34 -14.43
C ASN A 115 6.40 17.88 -13.67
N GLU A 116 5.34 17.07 -13.54
CA GLU A 116 4.16 17.38 -12.75
C GLU A 116 4.31 16.95 -11.28
N VAL A 117 5.30 16.12 -10.96
CA VAL A 117 5.55 15.63 -9.59
C VAL A 117 5.90 16.78 -8.66
N ARG A 118 5.16 16.89 -7.57
CA ARG A 118 5.36 17.92 -6.54
C ARG A 118 6.58 17.60 -5.66
N LYS A 119 7.79 17.81 -6.19
CA LYS A 119 9.07 17.53 -5.51
C LYS A 119 9.16 18.10 -4.09
N LYS A 120 8.53 19.26 -3.87
CA LYS A 120 8.47 19.92 -2.56
C LYS A 120 7.86 19.06 -1.44
N LEU A 121 6.98 18.11 -1.79
CA LEU A 121 6.48 17.11 -0.83
C LEU A 121 7.57 16.07 -0.53
N ILE A 122 8.27 15.60 -1.57
CA ILE A 122 9.37 14.63 -1.43
C ILE A 122 10.53 15.23 -0.60
N ASP A 123 10.88 16.49 -0.85
CA ASP A 123 11.97 17.17 -0.10
C ASP A 123 11.72 17.18 1.41
N LYS A 124 10.47 17.22 1.81
CA LYS A 124 10.06 17.37 3.21
C LYS A 124 9.72 16.06 3.90
N CYS A 125 9.51 14.97 3.16
CA CYS A 125 9.15 13.70 3.77
C CYS A 125 10.36 12.99 4.40
N LYS A 126 10.07 12.04 5.28
CA LYS A 126 11.01 11.04 5.80
C LYS A 126 10.97 9.78 4.93
N ILE A 127 9.76 9.36 4.56
CA ILE A 127 9.48 8.16 3.78
C ILE A 127 8.74 8.53 2.49
N LEU A 128 9.25 8.06 1.34
CA LEU A 128 8.51 8.00 0.10
C LEU A 128 8.01 6.58 -0.11
N HIS A 129 6.69 6.41 -0.21
CA HIS A 129 6.05 5.13 -0.47
C HIS A 129 5.51 5.05 -1.89
N PHE A 130 5.63 3.87 -2.53
CA PHE A 130 5.06 3.62 -3.86
C PHE A 130 4.69 2.14 -4.07
N GLY A 131 3.89 1.89 -5.10
CA GLY A 131 3.48 0.55 -5.54
C GLY A 131 3.90 0.23 -6.97
N SER A 132 3.62 -1.01 -7.43
CA SER A 132 4.01 -1.42 -8.78
C SER A 132 3.04 -0.97 -9.88
N LEU A 133 1.82 -0.53 -9.55
CA LEU A 133 0.85 -0.14 -10.57
C LEU A 133 1.33 1.04 -11.42
N MET A 134 2.11 1.96 -10.85
CA MET A 134 2.72 3.02 -11.63
C MET A 134 3.75 2.52 -12.65
N LEU A 135 4.29 1.32 -12.45
CA LEU A 135 5.30 0.74 -13.33
C LEU A 135 4.71 0.05 -14.57
N THR A 136 3.37 -0.01 -14.68
CA THR A 136 2.69 -0.70 -15.79
C THR A 136 2.71 0.07 -17.10
N ASN A 137 2.72 1.40 -17.05
CA ASN A 137 2.55 2.27 -18.24
C ASN A 137 3.49 3.47 -18.20
N GLU A 138 3.89 3.95 -19.36
CA GLU A 138 4.44 5.29 -19.52
C GLU A 138 3.31 6.32 -19.69
N PRO A 139 3.48 7.57 -19.22
CA PRO A 139 4.68 8.14 -18.58
C PRO A 139 4.78 7.90 -17.06
N SER A 140 3.78 7.29 -16.42
CA SER A 140 3.75 7.09 -14.96
C SER A 140 4.92 6.23 -14.45
N ARG A 141 5.41 5.25 -15.23
CA ARG A 141 6.60 4.46 -14.91
C ARG A 141 7.83 5.36 -14.74
N SER A 142 8.11 6.19 -15.73
CA SER A 142 9.21 7.16 -15.66
C SER A 142 9.04 8.13 -14.50
N ALA A 143 7.82 8.61 -14.25
CA ALA A 143 7.54 9.52 -13.13
C ALA A 143 7.82 8.85 -11.77
N ALA A 144 7.41 7.59 -11.59
CA ALA A 144 7.69 6.82 -10.38
C ALA A 144 9.19 6.61 -10.16
N LEU A 145 9.89 6.06 -11.17
CA LEU A 145 11.31 5.75 -11.09
C LEU A 145 12.16 6.99 -10.79
N LEU A 146 11.94 8.09 -11.50
CA LEU A 146 12.66 9.34 -11.29
C LEU A 146 12.33 9.98 -9.92
N SER A 147 11.10 9.80 -9.41
CA SER A 147 10.72 10.29 -8.08
C SER A 147 11.40 9.49 -6.98
N VAL A 148 11.48 8.16 -7.13
CA VAL A 148 12.18 7.27 -6.19
C VAL A 148 13.67 7.56 -6.19
N GLU A 149 14.28 7.72 -7.38
CA GLU A 149 15.69 8.09 -7.50
C GLU A 149 15.98 9.44 -6.84
N TYR A 150 15.16 10.45 -7.14
CA TYR A 150 15.27 11.78 -6.52
C TYR A 150 15.16 11.71 -4.98
N ALA A 151 14.19 10.96 -4.46
CA ALA A 151 14.03 10.79 -3.02
C ALA A 151 15.25 10.10 -2.39
N LYS A 152 15.76 9.04 -3.02
CA LYS A 152 16.95 8.32 -2.55
C LYS A 152 18.20 9.19 -2.51
N GLN A 153 18.43 10.01 -3.57
CA GLN A 153 19.52 10.97 -3.64
C GLN A 153 19.44 12.05 -2.55
N ASN A 154 18.23 12.36 -2.08
CA ASN A 154 17.97 13.31 -0.99
C ASN A 154 17.84 12.62 0.38
N GLY A 155 18.33 11.40 0.54
CA GLY A 155 18.42 10.69 1.81
C GLY A 155 17.07 10.27 2.40
N LYS A 156 16.02 10.12 1.56
CA LYS A 156 14.71 9.64 2.02
C LYS A 156 14.70 8.12 2.11
N ILE A 157 13.93 7.61 3.06
CA ILE A 157 13.62 6.18 3.15
C ILE A 157 12.64 5.83 2.03
N ILE A 158 12.92 4.79 1.28
CA ILE A 158 12.06 4.32 0.21
C ILE A 158 11.31 3.08 0.69
N SER A 159 9.98 3.17 0.75
CA SER A 159 9.12 2.02 1.04
C SER A 159 8.35 1.58 -0.19
N TYR A 160 8.20 0.29 -0.37
CA TYR A 160 7.63 -0.33 -1.55
C TYR A 160 6.66 -1.45 -1.19
N ASP A 161 5.50 -1.45 -1.83
CA ASP A 161 4.55 -2.57 -1.86
C ASP A 161 4.31 -2.94 -3.32
N PRO A 162 4.77 -4.09 -3.81
CA PRO A 162 4.47 -4.53 -5.17
C PRO A 162 2.99 -4.53 -5.48
N ASN A 163 2.18 -5.00 -4.54
CA ASN A 163 0.73 -5.08 -4.66
C ASN A 163 0.30 -5.58 -6.05
N TRP A 164 0.88 -6.69 -6.45
CA TRP A 164 0.81 -7.21 -7.81
C TRP A 164 -0.62 -7.53 -8.24
N ARG A 165 -0.96 -7.07 -9.44
CA ARG A 165 -2.22 -7.35 -10.13
C ARG A 165 -1.90 -7.88 -11.52
N GLU A 166 -1.98 -9.20 -11.69
CA GLU A 166 -1.58 -9.89 -12.92
C GLU A 166 -2.22 -9.31 -14.16
N ASN A 167 -3.52 -9.04 -14.10
CA ASN A 167 -4.34 -8.53 -15.21
C ASN A 167 -4.02 -7.09 -15.65
N LEU A 168 -3.14 -6.38 -14.96
CA LEU A 168 -2.67 -5.04 -15.36
C LEU A 168 -1.35 -5.05 -16.15
N TRP A 169 -0.76 -6.23 -16.34
CA TRP A 169 0.49 -6.40 -17.04
C TRP A 169 0.29 -7.13 -18.37
N SER A 170 1.11 -6.83 -19.38
CA SER A 170 1.04 -7.53 -20.65
C SER A 170 1.45 -9.01 -20.54
N ASN A 171 2.33 -9.32 -19.59
CA ASN A 171 2.70 -10.68 -19.22
C ASN A 171 3.42 -10.70 -17.84
N LYS A 172 3.48 -11.88 -17.24
CA LYS A 172 4.10 -12.11 -15.94
C LYS A 172 5.59 -11.75 -15.89
N GLN A 173 6.35 -12.02 -16.95
CA GLN A 173 7.78 -11.75 -16.99
C GLN A 173 8.07 -10.25 -16.97
N GLU A 174 7.29 -9.45 -17.69
CA GLU A 174 7.39 -7.99 -17.65
C GLU A 174 7.11 -7.46 -16.24
N ALA A 175 6.05 -7.96 -15.59
CA ALA A 175 5.73 -7.60 -14.22
C ALA A 175 6.90 -7.88 -13.26
N ILE A 176 7.45 -9.10 -13.30
CA ILE A 176 8.58 -9.50 -12.45
C ILE A 176 9.78 -8.59 -12.70
N THR A 177 10.14 -8.35 -13.96
CA THR A 177 11.27 -7.50 -14.33
C THR A 177 11.10 -6.07 -13.82
N ALA A 178 9.91 -5.49 -13.98
CA ALA A 178 9.61 -4.15 -13.50
C ALA A 178 9.66 -4.08 -11.97
N MET A 179 9.05 -5.04 -11.26
CA MET A 179 9.05 -5.09 -9.80
C MET A 179 10.48 -5.29 -9.24
N GLN A 180 11.32 -6.10 -9.89
CA GLN A 180 12.71 -6.32 -9.49
C GLN A 180 13.60 -5.09 -9.73
N SER A 181 13.31 -4.32 -10.78
CA SER A 181 14.17 -3.18 -11.19
C SER A 181 14.31 -2.10 -10.12
N VAL A 182 13.31 -1.95 -9.26
CA VAL A 182 13.27 -0.91 -8.20
C VAL A 182 13.92 -1.36 -6.89
N LEU A 183 14.10 -2.66 -6.66
CA LEU A 183 14.51 -3.21 -5.35
C LEU A 183 15.83 -2.64 -4.82
N LYS A 184 16.78 -2.29 -5.71
CA LYS A 184 18.07 -1.68 -5.31
C LYS A 184 17.94 -0.29 -4.67
N MET A 185 16.80 0.37 -4.89
CA MET A 185 16.50 1.69 -4.32
C MET A 185 15.65 1.60 -3.05
N VAL A 186 15.06 0.44 -2.78
CA VAL A 186 14.10 0.22 -1.69
C VAL A 186 14.80 -0.09 -0.38
N ASP A 187 14.33 0.54 0.70
CA ASP A 187 14.79 0.29 2.07
C ASP A 187 13.85 -0.64 2.82
N ILE A 188 12.53 -0.44 2.65
CA ILE A 188 11.48 -1.22 3.32
C ILE A 188 10.56 -1.80 2.25
N VAL A 189 10.37 -3.10 2.26
CA VAL A 189 9.43 -3.77 1.34
C VAL A 189 8.38 -4.55 2.13
N LYS A 190 7.12 -4.41 1.74
CA LYS A 190 6.04 -5.32 2.17
C LYS A 190 5.66 -6.19 0.99
N VAL A 191 5.54 -7.48 1.22
CA VAL A 191 5.09 -8.47 0.24
C VAL A 191 4.15 -9.47 0.91
N SER A 192 3.24 -10.07 0.16
CA SER A 192 2.59 -11.32 0.54
C SER A 192 3.54 -12.51 0.30
N GLU A 193 3.20 -13.70 0.84
CA GLU A 193 3.98 -14.93 0.58
C GLU A 193 4.08 -15.23 -0.92
N ASN A 194 2.99 -15.03 -1.66
CA ASN A 194 2.96 -15.27 -3.10
C ASN A 194 3.82 -14.24 -3.86
N GLU A 195 3.73 -12.96 -3.52
CA GLU A 195 4.55 -11.91 -4.14
C GLU A 195 6.04 -12.12 -3.86
N LEU A 196 6.41 -12.57 -2.65
CA LEU A 196 7.78 -12.92 -2.32
C LEU A 196 8.32 -14.00 -3.26
N GLN A 197 7.56 -15.06 -3.49
CA GLN A 197 7.95 -16.14 -4.39
C GLN A 197 8.10 -15.66 -5.83
N ILE A 198 7.14 -14.85 -6.30
CA ILE A 198 7.11 -14.31 -7.67
C ILE A 198 8.32 -13.40 -7.92
N ILE A 199 8.55 -12.43 -7.03
CA ILE A 199 9.62 -11.43 -7.21
C ILE A 199 11.00 -12.08 -7.08
N THR A 200 11.14 -13.10 -6.25
CA THR A 200 12.44 -13.73 -6.02
C THR A 200 12.67 -14.94 -6.89
N ASP A 201 11.63 -15.49 -7.54
CA ASP A 201 11.69 -16.79 -8.22
C ASP A 201 12.24 -17.90 -7.31
N CYS A 202 11.83 -17.90 -6.04
CA CYS A 202 12.27 -18.84 -5.02
C CYS A 202 11.06 -19.48 -4.35
N GLY A 203 10.93 -20.81 -4.45
CA GLY A 203 9.83 -21.57 -3.83
C GLY A 203 9.92 -21.67 -2.31
N ASN A 204 11.08 -21.39 -1.71
CA ASN A 204 11.32 -21.46 -0.28
C ASN A 204 11.54 -20.06 0.32
N MET A 205 10.92 -19.80 1.46
CA MET A 205 10.90 -18.48 2.11
C MET A 205 12.30 -17.98 2.51
N ILE A 206 13.12 -18.81 3.13
CA ILE A 206 14.44 -18.37 3.64
C ILE A 206 15.38 -17.94 2.49
N PRO A 207 15.57 -18.71 1.41
CA PRO A 207 16.30 -18.24 0.23
C PRO A 207 15.69 -16.99 -0.41
N ALA A 208 14.37 -16.87 -0.44
CA ALA A 208 13.68 -15.70 -0.98
C ALA A 208 13.99 -14.43 -0.17
N ILE A 209 13.91 -14.51 1.16
CA ILE A 209 14.29 -13.42 2.08
C ILE A 209 15.76 -13.03 1.85
N ALA A 210 16.68 -14.00 1.81
CA ALA A 210 18.10 -13.73 1.58
C ALA A 210 18.33 -13.02 0.23
N LYS A 211 17.60 -13.42 -0.83
CA LYS A 211 17.68 -12.79 -2.15
C LYS A 211 17.22 -11.33 -2.11
N LEU A 212 16.12 -11.01 -1.41
CA LEU A 212 15.67 -9.63 -1.22
C LEU A 212 16.68 -8.81 -0.40
N LEU A 213 17.15 -9.32 0.72
CA LEU A 213 18.15 -8.61 1.55
C LEU A 213 19.45 -8.30 0.75
N ASN A 214 19.83 -9.18 -0.17
CA ASN A 214 21.00 -8.99 -1.02
C ASN A 214 20.81 -7.89 -2.08
N THR A 215 19.58 -7.43 -2.35
CA THR A 215 19.35 -6.27 -3.22
C THR A 215 19.66 -4.94 -2.53
N GLY A 216 19.77 -4.92 -1.21
CA GLY A 216 19.95 -3.71 -0.41
C GLY A 216 18.74 -3.36 0.46
N VAL A 217 17.60 -4.07 0.31
CA VAL A 217 16.45 -3.94 1.20
C VAL A 217 16.87 -4.21 2.65
N ARG A 218 16.43 -3.36 3.57
CA ARG A 218 16.83 -3.39 4.97
C ARG A 218 15.79 -4.06 5.87
N ILE A 219 14.50 -3.81 5.57
CA ILE A 219 13.36 -4.38 6.30
C ILE A 219 12.40 -5.02 5.31
N ILE A 220 12.06 -6.27 5.53
CA ILE A 220 11.08 -7.03 4.75
C ILE A 220 9.91 -7.36 5.66
N CYS A 221 8.70 -6.95 5.28
CA CYS A 221 7.44 -7.35 5.89
C CYS A 221 6.75 -8.37 4.99
N ILE A 222 6.60 -9.62 5.44
CA ILE A 222 5.90 -10.67 4.68
C ILE A 222 4.55 -10.92 5.35
N THR A 223 3.46 -10.50 4.73
CA THR A 223 2.11 -10.69 5.27
C THR A 223 1.60 -12.10 4.94
N GLN A 224 0.99 -12.76 5.92
CA GLN A 224 0.49 -14.13 5.85
C GLN A 224 -1.03 -14.23 6.18
N GLY A 225 -1.77 -13.13 6.00
CA GLY A 225 -3.20 -13.05 6.31
C GLY A 225 -3.48 -13.40 7.77
N ALA A 226 -4.38 -14.37 7.99
CA ALA A 226 -4.77 -14.81 9.33
C ALA A 226 -3.63 -15.43 10.17
N LYS A 227 -2.46 -15.66 9.60
CA LYS A 227 -1.27 -16.15 10.33
C LYS A 227 -0.37 -15.02 10.83
N GLY A 228 -0.72 -13.76 10.55
CA GLY A 228 0.09 -12.60 10.92
C GLY A 228 1.13 -12.23 9.87
N CYS A 229 2.36 -11.96 10.30
CA CYS A 229 3.43 -11.57 9.39
C CYS A 229 4.80 -12.10 9.83
N ILE A 230 5.76 -12.01 8.92
CA ILE A 230 7.18 -12.20 9.21
C ILE A 230 7.89 -10.88 8.96
N ILE A 231 8.73 -10.47 9.90
CA ILE A 231 9.68 -9.37 9.71
C ILE A 231 11.06 -9.96 9.54
N ALA A 232 11.75 -9.56 8.49
CA ALA A 232 13.11 -10.01 8.22
C ALA A 232 14.04 -8.82 7.99
N THR A 233 15.22 -8.89 8.58
CA THR A 233 16.33 -7.97 8.42
C THR A 233 17.64 -8.77 8.30
N ARG A 234 18.77 -8.09 8.11
CA ARG A 234 20.08 -8.74 8.18
C ARG A 234 20.45 -9.27 9.59
N HIS A 235 19.74 -8.81 10.63
CA HIS A 235 19.99 -9.17 12.03
C HIS A 235 19.12 -10.30 12.54
N GLY A 236 18.03 -10.64 11.82
CA GLY A 236 17.14 -11.72 12.23
C GLY A 236 15.87 -11.81 11.42
N ILE A 237 15.14 -12.89 11.67
CA ILE A 237 13.82 -13.18 11.09
C ILE A 237 12.90 -13.51 12.25
N GLU A 238 11.80 -12.78 12.37
CA GLU A 238 10.81 -12.94 13.43
C GLU A 238 9.41 -13.18 12.85
N ARG A 239 8.71 -14.14 13.39
CA ARG A 239 7.31 -14.38 13.08
C ARG A 239 6.42 -13.72 14.12
N ILE A 240 5.50 -12.88 13.68
CA ILE A 240 4.61 -12.10 14.54
C ILE A 240 3.18 -12.55 14.30
N SER A 241 2.56 -13.06 15.34
CA SER A 241 1.15 -13.49 15.34
C SER A 241 0.20 -12.31 15.12
N THR A 242 -1.04 -12.61 14.78
CA THR A 242 -2.10 -11.61 14.61
C THR A 242 -3.28 -11.87 15.55
N TYR A 243 -4.30 -11.05 15.47
CA TYR A 243 -5.48 -11.10 16.34
C TYR A 243 -6.63 -11.83 15.65
N LYS A 244 -7.34 -12.65 16.41
CA LYS A 244 -8.55 -13.32 15.92
C LYS A 244 -9.68 -12.32 15.80
N VAL A 245 -10.18 -12.14 14.59
CA VAL A 245 -11.34 -11.30 14.26
C VAL A 245 -12.30 -12.05 13.34
N GLU A 246 -13.54 -11.58 13.28
CA GLU A 246 -14.49 -12.03 12.28
C GLU A 246 -14.27 -11.25 10.99
N THR A 247 -13.74 -11.93 9.97
CA THR A 247 -13.40 -11.30 8.68
C THR A 247 -14.65 -11.09 7.82
N VAL A 248 -14.87 -9.86 7.42
CA VAL A 248 -15.96 -9.43 6.52
C VAL A 248 -15.40 -9.14 5.12
N ASP A 249 -14.32 -8.37 5.06
CA ASP A 249 -13.72 -7.90 3.82
C ASP A 249 -12.22 -7.67 4.00
N THR A 250 -11.35 -8.27 3.17
CA THR A 250 -9.89 -8.10 3.29
C THR A 250 -9.32 -6.97 2.41
N LEU A 251 -10.21 -6.18 1.74
CA LEU A 251 -9.77 -5.06 0.89
C LEU A 251 -9.03 -4.00 1.72
N GLY A 252 -7.81 -3.66 1.30
CA GLY A 252 -6.99 -2.67 1.99
C GLY A 252 -6.39 -3.12 3.33
N ALA A 253 -6.59 -4.37 3.79
CA ALA A 253 -5.99 -4.84 5.05
C ALA A 253 -4.46 -4.84 5.00
N GLY A 254 -3.87 -5.21 3.86
CA GLY A 254 -2.43 -5.12 3.63
C GLY A 254 -1.91 -3.69 3.60
N ASP A 255 -2.67 -2.77 3.02
CA ASP A 255 -2.32 -1.34 2.97
C ASP A 255 -2.43 -0.72 4.37
N SER A 256 -3.47 -1.09 5.14
CA SER A 256 -3.66 -0.69 6.53
C SER A 256 -2.53 -1.18 7.42
N PHE A 257 -2.13 -2.46 7.28
CA PHE A 257 -0.95 -3.01 7.94
C PHE A 257 0.29 -2.16 7.61
N PHE A 258 0.55 -1.92 6.33
CA PHE A 258 1.78 -1.25 5.94
C PHE A 258 1.80 0.23 6.33
N GLY A 259 0.68 0.94 6.18
CA GLY A 259 0.53 2.31 6.65
C GLY A 259 0.76 2.44 8.16
N ALA A 260 0.23 1.50 8.95
CA ALA A 260 0.45 1.46 10.39
C ALA A 260 1.92 1.14 10.75
N PHE A 261 2.54 0.19 10.06
CA PHE A 261 3.96 -0.15 10.27
C PHE A 261 4.89 1.04 9.98
N LEU A 262 4.68 1.73 8.85
CA LEU A 262 5.44 2.93 8.49
C LEU A 262 5.18 4.09 9.48
N ALA A 263 3.95 4.22 9.97
CA ALA A 263 3.61 5.23 10.97
C ALA A 263 4.37 5.00 12.29
N GLU A 264 4.48 3.76 12.75
CA GLU A 264 5.25 3.44 13.97
C GLU A 264 6.75 3.68 13.78
N ILE A 265 7.32 3.40 12.60
CA ILE A 265 8.70 3.79 12.27
C ILE A 265 8.89 5.30 12.40
N VAL A 266 7.99 6.11 11.84
CA VAL A 266 8.08 7.58 11.90
C VAL A 266 7.96 8.09 13.34
N LYS A 267 7.00 7.54 14.12
CA LYS A 267 6.74 7.91 15.51
C LYS A 267 7.90 7.55 16.44
N SER A 268 8.63 6.49 16.17
CA SER A 268 9.79 6.07 16.97
C SER A 268 10.90 7.14 17.01
N GLY A 269 10.96 7.99 15.98
CA GLY A 269 12.04 8.98 15.81
C GLY A 269 13.42 8.38 15.51
N LYS A 270 13.54 7.05 15.46
CA LYS A 270 14.76 6.33 15.17
C LYS A 270 15.07 6.31 13.67
N SER A 271 16.34 6.36 13.30
CA SER A 271 16.77 6.00 11.95
C SER A 271 16.67 4.48 11.73
N LEU A 272 16.68 4.03 10.47
CA LEU A 272 16.62 2.58 10.20
C LEU A 272 17.82 1.81 10.77
N ASP A 273 18.96 2.47 11.02
CA ASP A 273 20.15 1.85 11.61
C ASP A 273 20.04 1.66 13.13
N GLU A 274 19.18 2.47 13.78
CA GLU A 274 18.93 2.42 15.22
C GLU A 274 17.76 1.50 15.59
N LEU A 275 16.99 1.02 14.58
CA LEU A 275 15.90 0.10 14.83
C LEU A 275 16.41 -1.30 15.13
N GLU A 276 16.06 -1.80 16.30
CA GLU A 276 16.34 -3.17 16.72
C GLU A 276 15.18 -4.10 16.30
N ILE A 277 15.43 -5.40 16.29
CA ILE A 277 14.42 -6.39 15.92
C ILE A 277 13.19 -6.34 16.85
N ASP A 278 13.39 -6.01 18.13
CA ASP A 278 12.30 -5.89 19.10
C ASP A 278 11.43 -4.64 18.87
N ASP A 279 11.99 -3.53 18.39
CA ASP A 279 11.21 -2.39 17.92
C ASP A 279 10.30 -2.83 16.77
N LEU A 280 10.88 -3.50 15.77
CA LEU A 280 10.16 -3.96 14.57
C LEU A 280 9.06 -4.99 14.91
N LYS A 281 9.28 -5.86 15.91
CA LYS A 281 8.26 -6.77 16.44
C LYS A 281 7.08 -6.01 17.02
N GLY A 282 7.35 -4.99 17.83
CA GLY A 282 6.31 -4.13 18.39
C GLY A 282 5.48 -3.42 17.31
N PHE A 283 6.16 -2.83 16.33
CA PHE A 283 5.50 -2.16 15.19
C PHE A 283 4.67 -3.13 14.36
N ALA A 284 5.19 -4.34 14.10
CA ALA A 284 4.47 -5.36 13.34
C ALA A 284 3.25 -5.92 14.09
N LEU A 285 3.33 -6.06 15.40
CA LEU A 285 2.18 -6.48 16.22
C LEU A 285 1.05 -5.44 16.16
N TYR A 286 1.40 -4.16 16.27
CA TYR A 286 0.46 -3.04 16.10
C TYR A 286 -0.14 -3.02 14.68
N ALA A 287 0.70 -3.18 13.66
CA ALA A 287 0.28 -3.25 12.26
C ALA A 287 -0.64 -4.44 11.97
N ASN A 288 -0.37 -5.62 12.58
CA ASN A 288 -1.23 -6.79 12.49
C ASN A 288 -2.62 -6.53 13.12
N ALA A 289 -2.68 -5.84 14.26
CA ALA A 289 -3.95 -5.44 14.88
C ALA A 289 -4.72 -4.49 13.95
N CYS A 290 -4.03 -3.53 13.35
CA CYS A 290 -4.61 -2.61 12.37
C CYS A 290 -5.19 -3.34 11.15
N GLY A 291 -4.42 -4.22 10.50
CA GLY A 291 -4.87 -5.03 9.37
C GLY A 291 -6.03 -5.96 9.72
N SER A 292 -6.01 -6.56 10.91
CA SER A 292 -7.10 -7.39 11.41
C SER A 292 -8.39 -6.58 11.56
N LEU A 293 -8.35 -5.41 12.20
CA LEU A 293 -9.54 -4.54 12.35
C LEU A 293 -10.06 -4.05 11.01
N SER A 294 -9.17 -3.68 10.08
CA SER A 294 -9.58 -3.28 8.73
C SER A 294 -10.34 -4.38 8.00
N SER A 295 -10.09 -5.65 8.32
CA SER A 295 -10.79 -6.77 7.71
C SER A 295 -12.19 -7.04 8.29
N THR A 296 -12.60 -6.36 9.35
CA THR A 296 -13.91 -6.54 10.01
C THR A 296 -15.04 -5.70 9.40
N LYS A 297 -14.72 -4.84 8.43
CA LYS A 297 -15.69 -3.92 7.79
C LYS A 297 -15.49 -3.96 6.27
N HIS A 298 -16.50 -3.54 5.51
CA HIS A 298 -16.40 -3.45 4.05
C HIS A 298 -15.62 -2.23 3.57
N GLY A 299 -14.82 -2.42 2.51
CA GLY A 299 -14.05 -1.39 1.83
C GLY A 299 -12.67 -1.17 2.46
N ALA A 300 -11.80 -0.42 1.77
CA ALA A 300 -10.45 -0.12 2.24
C ALA A 300 -10.46 1.06 3.24
N ILE A 301 -10.51 2.29 2.76
CA ILE A 301 -10.46 3.51 3.60
C ILE A 301 -11.56 3.56 4.67
N PRO A 302 -12.84 3.23 4.36
CA PRO A 302 -13.90 3.24 5.39
C PRO A 302 -13.70 2.21 6.51
N ALA A 303 -12.97 1.14 6.24
CA ALA A 303 -12.71 0.07 7.20
C ALA A 303 -11.50 0.35 8.12
N MET A 304 -10.66 1.34 7.80
CA MET A 304 -9.44 1.65 8.55
C MET A 304 -9.75 2.07 9.99
N PRO A 305 -9.15 1.42 11.01
CA PRO A 305 -9.40 1.71 12.41
C PRO A 305 -8.71 2.99 12.89
N THR A 306 -9.14 3.46 14.06
CA THR A 306 -8.44 4.49 14.84
C THR A 306 -7.35 3.88 15.73
N ASP A 307 -6.44 4.71 16.24
CA ASP A 307 -5.42 4.26 17.21
C ASP A 307 -6.04 3.65 18.47
N GLU A 308 -7.16 4.21 18.94
CA GLU A 308 -7.90 3.71 20.11
C GLU A 308 -8.47 2.29 19.86
N GLU A 309 -9.08 2.06 18.68
CA GLU A 309 -9.58 0.74 18.29
C GLU A 309 -8.44 -0.29 18.22
N ILE A 310 -7.28 0.09 17.64
CA ILE A 310 -6.11 -0.78 17.53
C ILE A 310 -5.59 -1.17 18.93
N ARG A 311 -5.36 -0.19 19.81
CA ARG A 311 -4.89 -0.44 21.18
C ARG A 311 -5.89 -1.25 21.98
N GLY A 312 -7.19 -0.98 21.83
CA GLY A 312 -8.24 -1.76 22.46
C GLY A 312 -8.25 -3.23 22.03
N LEU A 313 -7.97 -3.53 20.75
CA LEU A 313 -7.80 -4.91 20.27
C LEU A 313 -6.53 -5.53 20.84
N MET A 314 -5.42 -4.79 20.93
CA MET A 314 -4.15 -5.30 21.48
C MET A 314 -4.26 -5.66 22.97
N GLU A 315 -5.05 -4.92 23.75
CA GLU A 315 -5.25 -5.17 25.17
C GLU A 315 -6.20 -6.34 25.45
N LYS A 316 -7.26 -6.49 24.68
CA LYS A 316 -8.38 -7.41 24.95
C LYS A 316 -8.48 -8.57 23.97
N GLY A 317 -7.81 -8.46 22.82
CA GLY A 317 -7.92 -9.42 21.74
C GLY A 317 -7.21 -10.73 22.02
N LYS A 318 -7.69 -11.80 21.37
CA LYS A 318 -7.01 -13.11 21.40
C LYS A 318 -6.02 -13.16 20.24
N ILE A 319 -4.76 -13.36 20.59
CA ILE A 319 -3.69 -13.61 19.61
C ILE A 319 -3.86 -15.05 19.07
N ILE A 320 -3.71 -15.20 17.75
CA ILE A 320 -3.63 -16.51 17.09
C ILE A 320 -2.18 -16.98 17.25
N VAL A 321 -1.99 -18.10 17.93
CA VAL A 321 -0.67 -18.69 18.19
C VAL A 321 -0.35 -19.70 17.08
#